data_0985df335300bb058c3c0d8a8ef2dd01
#
_entry.id   0985df335300bb058c3c0d8a8ef2dd01
#
_cell.length_a   1.000
_cell.length_b   1.000
_cell.length_c   1.000
_cell.angle_alpha   90.00
_cell.angle_beta   90.00
_cell.angle_gamma   90.00
#
_symmetry.space_group_name_H-M   'P 1'
#
loop_
_entity.id
_entity.type
_entity.pdbx_description
1 polymer ?
#
loop_
_entity_poly.entity_id
_entity_poly.type
_entity_poly.pdbx_seq_one_letter_code
_entity_poly.pdbx_strand_id
1 'polypeptide(L)'
;MEFKQGDRIRIEKDGAEYEGIVMPSTTHHIVLKMSNGYNAGISPENANITLLQKAVKAEDVSDTGTSGAKKTTKNKLPKVSILSTGGTIASKIDYRTGAVTARFSADDILKAIPELTEIADLSGRAIYNILSENMRTEYWEELSRAVAEEIRNGADGIIIAHGTDTMMYTAAALAFMVRTPVPIVFVGSQRSADRPSSDNAMNAICAAKVAVSDIAEVCVVMHGSESDDLCDIHRATKVRKMHTSRRDAFRSINSEPIGFVDYLTGEIHTHLEYTKRSSHQLELRGGFEPKCALVKFTPGASPDIISYYLDAGYKGIVIEGTGLGHVSSEWVPMIERATTMNVPVVITSQCLYGRVCDRVYDTGRDMLKAGAIEGEDMLPEVALVKLMWALKLSDEPDTVKKMMSQNIAFEINDRSLE
;
A
#
# COMPACT_ATOMS: atom_id res chain seq x y z
N MET A 1 3.44 20.44 40.40
CA MET A 1 3.41 21.21 39.16
C MET A 1 2.33 20.60 38.26
N GLU A 2 1.40 21.42 37.76
CA GLU A 2 0.37 20.93 36.86
C GLU A 2 0.86 21.03 35.42
N PHE A 3 1.05 19.91 34.76
CA PHE A 3 1.24 19.82 33.31
C PHE A 3 0.01 19.20 32.66
N LYS A 4 -0.19 19.42 31.36
CA LYS A 4 -1.34 18.95 30.59
C LYS A 4 -0.87 18.20 29.33
N GLN A 5 -1.78 17.46 28.73
CA GLN A 5 -1.56 16.91 27.41
C GLN A 5 -1.14 17.99 26.43
N GLY A 6 -0.10 17.72 25.63
CA GLY A 6 0.49 18.65 24.68
C GLY A 6 1.64 19.50 25.27
N ASP A 7 1.80 19.56 26.59
CA ASP A 7 2.95 20.27 27.19
C ASP A 7 4.24 19.48 26.93
N ARG A 8 5.35 20.19 26.75
CA ARG A 8 6.69 19.60 26.68
C ARG A 8 7.31 19.58 28.08
N ILE A 9 7.64 18.41 28.56
CA ILE A 9 8.21 18.20 29.89
C ILE A 9 9.47 17.36 29.82
N ARG A 10 10.25 17.44 30.89
CA ARG A 10 11.39 16.57 31.17
C ARG A 10 11.09 15.77 32.42
N ILE A 11 11.39 14.49 32.40
CA ILE A 11 11.26 13.57 33.54
C ILE A 11 12.63 12.95 33.79
N GLU A 12 13.13 13.13 35.02
CA GLU A 12 14.33 12.48 35.51
C GLU A 12 13.90 11.37 36.46
N LYS A 13 14.31 10.14 36.20
CA LYS A 13 13.98 8.98 37.00
C LYS A 13 15.07 7.91 36.91
N ASP A 14 15.46 7.35 38.05
CA ASP A 14 16.42 6.25 38.16
C ASP A 14 17.73 6.50 37.39
N GLY A 15 18.18 7.78 37.36
CA GLY A 15 19.39 8.18 36.64
C GLY A 15 19.24 8.35 35.14
N ALA A 16 18.04 8.16 34.60
CA ALA A 16 17.72 8.42 33.21
C ALA A 16 16.90 9.70 33.05
N GLU A 17 17.10 10.40 31.91
CA GLU A 17 16.38 11.61 31.54
C GLU A 17 15.51 11.34 30.29
N TYR A 18 14.24 11.74 30.39
CA TYR A 18 13.26 11.60 29.29
C TYR A 18 12.67 12.96 28.98
N GLU A 19 12.78 13.43 27.76
CA GLU A 19 12.19 14.69 27.30
C GLU A 19 11.22 14.42 26.16
N GLY A 20 10.03 15.04 26.23
CA GLY A 20 9.02 14.85 25.19
C GLY A 20 7.73 15.60 25.45
N ILE A 21 6.79 15.42 24.54
CA ILE A 21 5.44 15.98 24.61
C ILE A 21 4.54 15.01 25.37
N VAL A 22 3.77 15.52 26.33
CA VAL A 22 2.83 14.73 27.11
C VAL A 22 1.70 14.25 26.21
N MET A 23 1.56 12.94 26.11
CA MET A 23 0.52 12.26 25.36
C MET A 23 -0.64 11.82 26.26
N PRO A 24 -1.85 11.56 25.71
CA PRO A 24 -2.94 10.96 26.47
C PRO A 24 -2.47 9.62 27.07
N SER A 25 -2.83 9.39 28.35
CA SER A 25 -2.60 8.11 29.02
C SER A 25 -3.88 7.67 29.73
N THR A 26 -4.22 6.40 29.59
CA THR A 26 -5.31 5.75 30.34
C THR A 26 -4.83 5.03 31.59
N THR A 27 -3.51 5.09 31.85
CA THR A 27 -2.84 4.46 32.99
C THR A 27 -2.28 5.52 33.93
N HIS A 28 -1.73 5.11 35.08
CA HIS A 28 -1.01 6.00 35.99
C HIS A 28 0.35 6.48 35.43
N HIS A 29 0.80 5.95 34.27
CA HIS A 29 2.04 6.37 33.66
C HIS A 29 1.88 7.66 32.88
N ILE A 30 2.88 8.53 32.96
CA ILE A 30 3.02 9.67 32.07
C ILE A 30 3.61 9.15 30.77
N VAL A 31 2.89 9.34 29.64
CA VAL A 31 3.38 8.96 28.33
C VAL A 31 3.97 10.19 27.65
N LEU A 32 5.26 10.10 27.29
CA LEU A 32 5.98 11.15 26.56
C LEU A 32 6.23 10.70 25.11
N LYS A 33 5.86 11.52 24.14
CA LYS A 33 6.37 11.41 22.77
C LYS A 33 7.72 12.09 22.70
N MET A 34 8.78 11.30 22.57
CA MET A 34 10.17 11.77 22.48
C MET A 34 10.52 12.25 21.07
N SER A 35 11.60 13.02 20.94
CA SER A 35 12.08 13.56 19.67
C SER A 35 12.45 12.49 18.61
N ASN A 36 12.78 11.27 19.06
CA ASN A 36 13.05 10.11 18.19
C ASN A 36 11.78 9.37 17.72
N GLY A 37 10.58 9.95 17.96
CA GLY A 37 9.31 9.37 17.55
C GLY A 37 8.75 8.29 18.48
N TYR A 38 9.52 7.78 19.43
CA TYR A 38 9.05 6.78 20.41
C TYR A 38 8.28 7.41 21.56
N ASN A 39 7.31 6.66 22.08
CA ASN A 39 6.63 7.02 23.30
C ASN A 39 7.23 6.23 24.48
N ALA A 40 7.56 6.94 25.54
CA ALA A 40 7.99 6.34 26.81
C ALA A 40 6.88 6.47 27.86
N GLY A 41 6.45 5.36 28.44
CA GLY A 41 5.52 5.34 29.57
C GLY A 41 6.32 5.31 30.88
N ILE A 42 6.29 6.40 31.65
CA ILE A 42 7.10 6.59 32.84
C ILE A 42 6.17 6.67 34.07
N SER A 43 6.41 5.83 35.07
CA SER A 43 5.70 5.96 36.36
C SER A 43 6.08 7.28 37.03
N PRO A 44 5.12 8.10 37.46
CA PRO A 44 5.38 9.36 38.13
C PRO A 44 5.97 9.21 39.53
N GLU A 45 5.91 8.01 40.10
CA GLU A 45 6.45 7.73 41.44
C GLU A 45 7.96 7.92 41.47
N ASN A 46 8.44 8.75 42.41
CA ASN A 46 9.85 9.11 42.58
C ASN A 46 10.50 9.73 41.33
N ALA A 47 9.72 10.36 40.45
CA ALA A 47 10.20 11.05 39.27
C ALA A 47 10.27 12.57 39.51
N ASN A 48 11.35 13.21 39.07
CA ASN A 48 11.47 14.66 39.05
C ASN A 48 10.96 15.17 37.68
N ILE A 49 9.90 15.99 37.70
CA ILE A 49 9.22 16.45 36.49
C ILE A 49 9.40 17.95 36.33
N THR A 50 9.95 18.36 35.22
CA THR A 50 10.16 19.78 34.85
C THR A 50 9.35 20.13 33.62
N LEU A 51 8.49 21.18 33.73
CA LEU A 51 7.78 21.73 32.60
C LEU A 51 8.73 22.59 31.76
N LEU A 52 8.94 22.22 30.50
CA LEU A 52 9.82 22.96 29.57
C LEU A 52 9.05 23.97 28.73
N GLN A 53 7.86 23.60 28.25
CA GLN A 53 7.03 24.42 27.38
C GLN A 53 5.55 24.06 27.54
N LYS A 54 4.68 25.06 27.65
CA LYS A 54 3.21 24.85 27.65
C LYS A 54 2.70 24.66 26.23
N ALA A 55 1.71 23.80 26.06
CA ALA A 55 0.96 23.69 24.82
C ALA A 55 0.30 25.05 24.50
N VAL A 56 0.54 25.55 23.30
CA VAL A 56 -0.15 26.75 22.79
C VAL A 56 -1.57 26.34 22.43
N LYS A 57 -2.57 26.90 23.10
CA LYS A 57 -3.98 26.75 22.70
C LYS A 57 -4.18 27.45 21.35
N ALA A 58 -4.83 26.77 20.42
CA ALA A 58 -5.18 27.30 19.09
C ALA A 58 -6.25 28.44 19.11
N GLU A 59 -6.51 29.08 20.24
CA GLU A 59 -7.57 30.06 20.40
C GLU A 59 -7.13 31.52 20.67
N ASP A 60 -5.82 31.80 20.76
CA ASP A 60 -5.34 33.16 21.05
C ASP A 60 -4.42 33.72 19.92
N VAL A 61 -4.89 33.70 18.68
CA VAL A 61 -4.38 34.60 17.65
C VAL A 61 -5.51 35.51 17.16
N SER A 62 -5.91 36.44 18.04
CA SER A 62 -6.67 37.62 17.61
C SER A 62 -5.68 38.69 17.20
N ASP A 63 -5.72 39.01 15.95
CA ASP A 63 -5.49 40.30 15.29
C ASP A 63 -4.80 41.40 16.13
N THR A 64 -3.50 41.62 15.88
CA THR A 64 -2.91 42.96 16.00
C THR A 64 -2.13 43.26 14.73
N GLY A 65 -2.72 44.15 13.93
CA GLY A 65 -2.14 44.62 12.69
C GLY A 65 -0.83 45.37 12.90
N THR A 66 0.05 45.26 11.94
CA THR A 66 0.64 46.42 11.24
C THR A 66 1.47 45.98 10.05
N SER A 67 1.05 46.51 8.91
CA SER A 67 1.85 47.03 7.79
C SER A 67 2.95 46.18 7.13
N GLY A 68 2.73 45.84 5.88
CA GLY A 68 3.78 45.94 4.87
C GLY A 68 4.55 44.69 4.53
N ALA A 69 3.89 43.63 4.13
CA ALA A 69 4.54 42.56 3.36
C ALA A 69 3.88 42.46 1.99
N LYS A 70 4.71 42.52 0.96
CA LYS A 70 4.34 42.37 -0.44
C LYS A 70 3.39 41.22 -0.63
N LYS A 71 2.27 41.43 -1.35
CA LYS A 71 1.42 40.38 -1.90
C LYS A 71 2.27 39.47 -2.81
N THR A 72 2.87 38.45 -2.25
CA THR A 72 3.23 37.27 -3.02
C THR A 72 1.91 36.61 -3.42
N THR A 73 1.69 36.47 -4.70
CA THR A 73 0.63 35.63 -5.27
C THR A 73 0.64 34.30 -4.52
N LYS A 74 -0.41 34.01 -3.72
CA LYS A 74 -0.62 32.70 -3.13
C LYS A 74 -0.75 31.73 -4.30
N ASN A 75 0.30 30.98 -4.61
CA ASN A 75 0.19 29.84 -5.50
C ASN A 75 -0.89 28.93 -4.91
N LYS A 76 -1.91 28.64 -5.69
CA LYS A 76 -3.00 27.74 -5.30
C LYS A 76 -2.37 26.37 -5.05
N LEU A 77 -2.56 25.81 -3.86
CA LEU A 77 -2.06 24.47 -3.53
C LEU A 77 -2.64 23.42 -4.50
N PRO A 78 -1.89 22.37 -4.84
CA PRO A 78 -2.40 21.25 -5.64
C PRO A 78 -3.61 20.61 -4.97
N LYS A 79 -4.59 20.21 -5.77
CA LYS A 79 -5.78 19.51 -5.28
C LYS A 79 -5.51 18.03 -5.14
N VAL A 80 -5.66 17.47 -3.95
CA VAL A 80 -5.50 16.04 -3.71
C VAL A 80 -6.78 15.47 -3.10
N SER A 81 -7.29 14.40 -3.71
CA SER A 81 -8.46 13.70 -3.19
C SER A 81 -8.05 12.47 -2.38
N ILE A 82 -8.59 12.35 -1.15
CA ILE A 82 -8.38 11.21 -0.28
C ILE A 82 -9.59 10.29 -0.38
N LEU A 83 -9.37 9.07 -0.88
CA LEU A 83 -10.37 8.03 -0.97
C LEU A 83 -10.12 6.97 0.11
N SER A 84 -11.10 6.72 0.98
CA SER A 84 -10.96 5.71 2.03
C SER A 84 -11.74 4.44 1.68
N THR A 85 -11.09 3.31 1.85
CA THR A 85 -11.69 1.97 1.73
C THR A 85 -11.95 1.31 3.08
N GLY A 86 -11.59 1.99 4.17
CA GLY A 86 -11.52 1.44 5.53
C GLY A 86 -10.06 1.29 5.99
N GLY A 87 -9.83 0.48 7.01
CA GLY A 87 -8.48 0.21 7.53
C GLY A 87 -8.07 1.08 8.71
N THR A 88 -6.81 0.91 9.14
CA THR A 88 -6.29 1.41 10.43
C THR A 88 -5.91 2.88 10.44
N ILE A 89 -5.74 3.50 9.29
CA ILE A 89 -5.25 4.89 9.21
C ILE A 89 -6.19 5.90 9.91
N ALA A 90 -7.46 5.53 10.04
CA ALA A 90 -8.50 6.31 10.72
C ALA A 90 -9.31 5.49 11.72
N SER A 91 -8.85 4.32 12.10
CA SER A 91 -9.53 3.51 13.11
C SER A 91 -9.18 3.97 14.50
N LYS A 92 -10.21 4.00 15.38
CA LYS A 92 -10.05 4.13 16.82
C LYS A 92 -10.33 2.79 17.47
N ILE A 93 -9.54 2.44 18.47
CA ILE A 93 -9.85 1.27 19.31
C ILE A 93 -11.00 1.66 20.22
N ASP A 94 -12.08 0.88 20.20
CA ASP A 94 -13.04 0.88 21.30
C ASP A 94 -12.38 0.14 22.48
N TYR A 95 -11.81 0.88 23.40
CA TYR A 95 -11.12 0.32 24.57
C TYR A 95 -12.04 -0.52 25.48
N ARG A 96 -13.36 -0.42 25.31
CA ARG A 96 -14.31 -1.23 26.06
C ARG A 96 -14.46 -2.64 25.49
N THR A 97 -14.39 -2.76 24.18
CA THR A 97 -14.60 -4.04 23.47
C THR A 97 -13.30 -4.61 22.91
N GLY A 98 -12.22 -3.81 22.89
CA GLY A 98 -10.98 -4.13 22.18
C GLY A 98 -11.11 -4.15 20.66
N ALA A 99 -12.31 -3.84 20.14
CA ALA A 99 -12.56 -3.85 18.70
C ALA A 99 -12.05 -2.57 18.05
N VAL A 100 -11.42 -2.74 16.87
CA VAL A 100 -11.04 -1.64 16.00
C VAL A 100 -12.25 -1.28 15.15
N THR A 101 -12.82 -0.11 15.37
CA THR A 101 -13.93 0.41 14.53
C THR A 101 -13.33 1.32 13.47
N ALA A 102 -13.43 0.91 12.23
CA ALA A 102 -13.06 1.76 11.09
C ALA A 102 -14.20 2.76 10.84
N ARG A 103 -14.10 3.97 11.36
CA ARG A 103 -14.94 5.11 10.97
C ARG A 103 -14.02 6.19 10.42
N PHE A 104 -14.25 6.58 9.18
CA PHE A 104 -13.38 7.50 8.47
C PHE A 104 -14.15 8.58 7.72
N SER A 105 -13.77 9.84 7.98
CA SER A 105 -13.98 10.94 7.04
C SER A 105 -12.63 11.60 6.74
N ALA A 106 -12.50 12.26 5.60
CA ALA A 106 -11.30 13.08 5.31
C ALA A 106 -11.06 14.12 6.41
N ASP A 107 -12.14 14.69 6.96
CA ASP A 107 -12.07 15.63 8.07
C ASP A 107 -11.42 15.04 9.32
N ASP A 108 -11.58 13.73 9.56
CA ASP A 108 -10.93 13.06 10.71
C ASP A 108 -9.42 12.94 10.51
N ILE A 109 -8.95 12.68 9.27
CA ILE A 109 -7.51 12.72 8.95
C ILE A 109 -6.97 14.14 9.11
N LEU A 110 -7.61 15.14 8.53
CA LEU A 110 -7.15 16.52 8.59
C LEU A 110 -7.10 17.05 10.03
N LYS A 111 -8.05 16.65 10.87
CA LYS A 111 -8.01 16.99 12.31
C LYS A 111 -6.88 16.27 13.04
N ALA A 112 -6.56 15.05 12.63
CA ALA A 112 -5.51 14.26 13.25
C ALA A 112 -4.10 14.65 12.76
N ILE A 113 -3.98 15.14 11.52
CA ILE A 113 -2.71 15.47 10.85
C ILE A 113 -2.89 16.82 10.13
N PRO A 114 -2.91 17.93 10.87
CA PRO A 114 -3.13 19.27 10.28
C PRO A 114 -2.03 19.70 9.30
N GLU A 115 -0.83 19.14 9.39
CA GLU A 115 0.31 19.41 8.50
C GLU A 115 0.00 19.09 7.03
N LEU A 116 -0.95 18.22 6.77
CA LEU A 116 -1.39 17.89 5.41
C LEU A 116 -1.96 19.10 4.66
N THR A 117 -2.56 20.06 5.37
CA THR A 117 -3.14 21.28 4.78
C THR A 117 -2.08 22.25 4.26
N GLU A 118 -0.81 22.10 4.64
CA GLU A 118 0.31 22.88 4.13
C GLU A 118 0.85 22.32 2.81
N ILE A 119 0.55 21.05 2.50
CA ILE A 119 1.03 20.32 1.32
C ILE A 119 0.07 20.45 0.14
N ALA A 120 -1.25 20.31 0.40
CA ALA A 120 -2.26 20.26 -0.64
C ALA A 120 -3.61 20.83 -0.18
N ASP A 121 -4.44 21.22 -1.15
CA ASP A 121 -5.87 21.47 -0.96
C ASP A 121 -6.59 20.11 -0.97
N LEU A 122 -6.93 19.62 0.21
CA LEU A 122 -7.37 18.26 0.43
C LEU A 122 -8.90 18.16 0.47
N SER A 123 -9.43 17.26 -0.33
CA SER A 123 -10.80 16.77 -0.24
C SER A 123 -10.79 15.27 0.02
N GLY A 124 -11.90 14.72 0.50
CA GLY A 124 -11.94 13.27 0.66
C GLY A 124 -13.30 12.72 0.93
N ARG A 125 -13.48 11.45 0.56
CA ARG A 125 -14.69 10.68 0.81
C ARG A 125 -14.38 9.21 1.14
N ALA A 126 -15.26 8.61 1.94
CA ALA A 126 -15.26 7.17 2.11
C ALA A 126 -15.93 6.52 0.89
N ILE A 127 -15.26 5.56 0.26
CA ILE A 127 -15.86 4.73 -0.79
C ILE A 127 -16.54 3.54 -0.14
N TYR A 128 -15.83 2.84 0.76
CA TYR A 128 -16.39 1.82 1.63
C TYR A 128 -15.72 1.89 3.00
N ASN A 129 -16.24 1.06 3.89
CA ASN A 129 -15.68 0.88 5.22
C ASN A 129 -15.60 -0.61 5.54
N ILE A 130 -14.58 -1.28 4.98
CA ILE A 130 -14.38 -2.72 5.15
C ILE A 130 -13.00 -3.01 5.72
N LEU A 131 -12.86 -4.15 6.38
CA LEU A 131 -11.56 -4.73 6.67
C LEU A 131 -10.96 -5.24 5.35
N SER A 132 -9.66 -5.07 5.16
CA SER A 132 -9.04 -5.34 3.86
C SER A 132 -9.14 -6.78 3.40
N GLU A 133 -9.23 -7.76 4.29
CA GLU A 133 -9.47 -9.17 3.98
C GLU A 133 -10.85 -9.44 3.36
N ASN A 134 -11.77 -8.49 3.45
CA ASN A 134 -13.09 -8.57 2.80
C ASN A 134 -13.10 -7.92 1.40
N MET A 135 -11.93 -7.50 0.88
CA MET A 135 -11.82 -6.92 -0.44
C MET A 135 -12.21 -7.93 -1.52
N ARG A 136 -12.88 -7.46 -2.58
CA ARG A 136 -13.33 -8.25 -3.73
C ARG A 136 -13.12 -7.47 -5.03
N THR A 137 -13.21 -8.16 -6.15
CA THR A 137 -13.03 -7.56 -7.48
C THR A 137 -14.00 -6.40 -7.77
N GLU A 138 -15.24 -6.50 -7.31
CA GLU A 138 -16.25 -5.46 -7.48
C GLU A 138 -15.83 -4.15 -6.80
N TYR A 139 -15.18 -4.25 -5.64
CA TYR A 139 -14.64 -3.10 -4.91
C TYR A 139 -13.44 -2.46 -5.64
N TRP A 140 -12.59 -3.26 -6.29
CA TRP A 140 -11.51 -2.72 -7.12
C TRP A 140 -12.05 -1.92 -8.30
N GLU A 141 -13.09 -2.43 -8.96
CA GLU A 141 -13.74 -1.72 -10.06
C GLU A 141 -14.42 -0.42 -9.61
N GLU A 142 -15.11 -0.45 -8.48
CA GLU A 142 -15.74 0.74 -7.90
C GLU A 142 -14.69 1.79 -7.51
N LEU A 143 -13.62 1.37 -6.83
CA LEU A 143 -12.52 2.25 -6.46
C LEU A 143 -11.85 2.86 -7.70
N SER A 144 -11.63 2.08 -8.76
CA SER A 144 -11.05 2.58 -10.00
C SER A 144 -11.93 3.62 -10.67
N ARG A 145 -13.27 3.43 -10.66
CA ARG A 145 -14.23 4.44 -11.14
C ARG A 145 -14.20 5.70 -10.29
N ALA A 146 -14.14 5.57 -8.96
CA ALA A 146 -14.04 6.70 -8.06
C ALA A 146 -12.76 7.50 -8.27
N VAL A 147 -11.61 6.83 -8.42
CA VAL A 147 -10.32 7.46 -8.76
C VAL A 147 -10.42 8.24 -10.08
N ALA A 148 -10.98 7.62 -11.11
CA ALA A 148 -11.14 8.28 -12.40
C ALA A 148 -12.08 9.49 -12.34
N GLU A 149 -13.12 9.44 -11.53
CA GLU A 149 -14.03 10.56 -11.29
C GLU A 149 -13.30 11.75 -10.64
N GLU A 150 -12.52 11.51 -9.58
CA GLU A 150 -11.75 12.57 -8.92
C GLU A 150 -10.73 13.23 -9.85
N ILE A 151 -10.03 12.42 -10.67
CA ILE A 151 -9.09 12.95 -11.67
C ILE A 151 -9.81 13.80 -12.72
N ARG A 152 -10.98 13.38 -13.23
CA ARG A 152 -11.80 14.18 -14.16
C ARG A 152 -12.32 15.47 -13.53
N ASN A 153 -12.56 15.48 -12.22
CA ASN A 153 -12.96 16.64 -11.45
C ASN A 153 -11.79 17.58 -11.14
N GLY A 154 -10.58 17.27 -11.61
CA GLY A 154 -9.40 18.11 -11.54
C GLY A 154 -8.56 17.89 -10.29
N ALA A 155 -8.55 16.69 -9.74
CA ALA A 155 -7.57 16.31 -8.72
C ALA A 155 -6.18 16.19 -9.37
N ASP A 156 -5.19 16.81 -8.74
CA ASP A 156 -3.78 16.76 -9.13
C ASP A 156 -3.07 15.51 -8.58
N GLY A 157 -3.69 14.81 -7.66
CA GLY A 157 -3.22 13.54 -7.11
C GLY A 157 -4.30 12.86 -6.28
N ILE A 158 -4.15 11.55 -6.11
CA ILE A 158 -5.09 10.73 -5.34
C ILE A 158 -4.34 10.02 -4.21
N ILE A 159 -4.89 10.04 -3.01
CA ILE A 159 -4.45 9.21 -1.89
C ILE A 159 -5.53 8.18 -1.59
N ILE A 160 -5.16 6.91 -1.50
CA ILE A 160 -6.06 5.83 -1.16
C ILE A 160 -5.67 5.29 0.23
N ALA A 161 -6.49 5.60 1.23
CA ALA A 161 -6.35 5.04 2.57
C ALA A 161 -6.94 3.63 2.60
N HIS A 162 -6.09 2.63 2.83
CA HIS A 162 -6.41 1.21 2.68
C HIS A 162 -5.87 0.37 3.83
N GLY A 163 -6.59 -0.69 4.20
CA GLY A 163 -6.08 -1.70 5.13
C GLY A 163 -4.87 -2.44 4.56
N THR A 164 -3.86 -2.68 5.39
CA THR A 164 -2.53 -3.09 4.91
C THR A 164 -2.44 -4.55 4.42
N ASP A 165 -3.34 -5.45 4.85
CA ASP A 165 -3.20 -6.88 4.60
C ASP A 165 -3.39 -7.28 3.13
N THR A 166 -4.28 -6.59 2.40
CA THR A 166 -4.54 -6.83 0.97
C THR A 166 -4.25 -5.61 0.10
N MET A 167 -3.57 -4.60 0.63
CA MET A 167 -3.21 -3.38 -0.10
C MET A 167 -2.48 -3.68 -1.40
N MET A 168 -1.55 -4.64 -1.40
CA MET A 168 -0.78 -5.03 -2.57
C MET A 168 -1.66 -5.57 -3.72
N TYR A 169 -2.72 -6.32 -3.41
CA TYR A 169 -3.68 -6.80 -4.43
C TYR A 169 -4.46 -5.62 -5.03
N THR A 170 -4.99 -4.74 -4.19
CA THR A 170 -5.77 -3.59 -4.63
C THR A 170 -4.92 -2.60 -5.42
N ALA A 171 -3.68 -2.36 -4.98
CA ALA A 171 -2.74 -1.48 -5.68
C ALA A 171 -2.37 -2.04 -7.07
N ALA A 172 -2.08 -3.36 -7.16
CA ALA A 172 -1.85 -4.03 -8.44
C ALA A 172 -3.09 -3.97 -9.35
N ALA A 173 -4.29 -4.18 -8.81
CA ALA A 173 -5.53 -4.10 -9.57
C ALA A 173 -5.71 -2.71 -10.20
N LEU A 174 -5.48 -1.64 -9.43
CA LEU A 174 -5.55 -0.29 -9.97
C LEU A 174 -4.45 -0.03 -11.01
N ALA A 175 -3.24 -0.55 -10.81
CA ALA A 175 -2.15 -0.38 -11.78
C ALA A 175 -2.48 -0.98 -13.16
N PHE A 176 -3.21 -2.11 -13.22
CA PHE A 176 -3.67 -2.67 -14.48
C PHE A 176 -4.89 -1.94 -15.06
N MET A 177 -5.81 -1.51 -14.20
CA MET A 177 -7.08 -0.96 -14.62
C MET A 177 -7.01 0.54 -14.94
N VAL A 178 -6.14 1.32 -14.28
CA VAL A 178 -6.08 2.78 -14.41
C VAL A 178 -4.75 3.22 -15.01
N ARG A 179 -4.80 3.72 -16.24
CA ARG A 179 -3.69 4.50 -16.80
C ARG A 179 -3.87 5.95 -16.35
N THR A 180 -2.96 6.43 -15.53
CA THR A 180 -3.15 7.71 -14.82
C THR A 180 -2.23 8.82 -15.33
N PRO A 181 -2.73 10.07 -15.46
CA PRO A 181 -1.90 11.25 -15.68
C PRO A 181 -1.33 11.86 -14.41
N VAL A 182 -1.75 11.41 -13.23
CA VAL A 182 -1.40 11.96 -11.92
C VAL A 182 -1.04 10.84 -10.94
N PRO A 183 -0.33 11.09 -9.83
CA PRO A 183 -0.03 10.08 -8.83
C PRO A 183 -1.29 9.48 -8.20
N ILE A 184 -1.29 8.17 -8.01
CA ILE A 184 -2.28 7.43 -7.21
C ILE A 184 -1.51 6.70 -6.12
N VAL A 185 -1.65 7.14 -4.88
CA VAL A 185 -0.82 6.73 -3.76
C VAL A 185 -1.63 5.95 -2.75
N PHE A 186 -1.34 4.67 -2.59
CA PHE A 186 -1.86 3.87 -1.49
C PHE A 186 -1.07 4.12 -0.22
N VAL A 187 -1.79 4.25 0.88
CA VAL A 187 -1.22 4.44 2.20
C VAL A 187 -2.05 3.71 3.25
N GLY A 188 -1.39 3.25 4.27
CA GLY A 188 -2.01 2.59 5.42
C GLY A 188 -1.22 2.84 6.69
N SER A 189 -1.62 2.14 7.76
CA SER A 189 -0.89 2.17 9.02
C SER A 189 -0.85 0.77 9.63
N GLN A 190 0.30 0.36 10.12
CA GLN A 190 0.46 -0.88 10.88
C GLN A 190 -0.03 -0.71 12.33
N ARG A 191 0.04 0.52 12.83
CA ARG A 191 -0.42 0.88 14.17
C ARG A 191 -1.41 2.02 14.07
N SER A 192 -2.61 1.82 14.61
CA SER A 192 -3.64 2.86 14.63
C SER A 192 -3.15 4.14 15.32
N ALA A 193 -3.76 5.27 14.96
CA ALA A 193 -3.33 6.60 15.41
C ALA A 193 -3.35 6.78 16.94
N ASP A 194 -4.13 5.96 17.65
CA ASP A 194 -4.25 5.96 19.11
C ASP A 194 -3.20 5.10 19.83
N ARG A 195 -2.36 4.37 19.07
CA ARG A 195 -1.29 3.55 19.66
C ARG A 195 0.04 4.29 19.75
N PRO A 196 0.88 3.98 20.76
CA PRO A 196 2.26 4.44 20.80
C PRO A 196 3.03 4.06 19.54
N SER A 197 3.91 4.96 19.09
CA SER A 197 4.73 4.77 17.89
C SER A 197 3.91 4.44 16.62
N SER A 198 2.73 5.09 16.49
CA SER A 198 1.93 4.98 15.27
C SER A 198 2.70 5.52 14.07
N ASP A 199 2.64 4.78 12.96
CA ASP A 199 3.20 5.17 11.67
C ASP A 199 2.23 6.02 10.83
N ASN A 200 1.06 6.35 11.38
CA ASN A 200 -0.04 6.97 10.65
C ASN A 200 0.33 8.35 10.08
N ALA A 201 0.78 9.27 10.93
CA ALA A 201 1.04 10.66 10.52
C ALA A 201 2.17 10.72 9.49
N MET A 202 3.28 10.02 9.73
CA MET A 202 4.41 10.00 8.83
C MET A 202 4.05 9.39 7.47
N ASN A 203 3.38 8.22 7.44
CA ASN A 203 2.93 7.61 6.19
C ASN A 203 2.00 8.55 5.40
N ALA A 204 1.04 9.21 6.07
CA ALA A 204 0.11 10.12 5.43
C ALA A 204 0.79 11.38 4.87
N ILE A 205 1.74 11.98 5.60
CA ILE A 205 2.50 13.15 5.15
C ILE A 205 3.36 12.79 3.95
N CYS A 206 4.10 11.67 4.01
CA CYS A 206 4.91 11.20 2.90
C CYS A 206 4.04 10.85 1.66
N ALA A 207 2.88 10.22 1.86
CA ALA A 207 1.93 9.94 0.78
C ALA A 207 1.40 11.23 0.13
N ALA A 208 1.12 12.28 0.91
CA ALA A 208 0.69 13.57 0.39
C ALA A 208 1.80 14.25 -0.44
N LYS A 209 3.07 14.16 0.00
CA LYS A 209 4.21 14.65 -0.78
C LYS A 209 4.33 13.94 -2.12
N VAL A 210 4.15 12.62 -2.17
CA VAL A 210 4.16 11.86 -3.41
C VAL A 210 2.93 12.18 -4.28
N ALA A 211 1.75 12.37 -3.69
CA ALA A 211 0.54 12.71 -4.44
C ALA A 211 0.63 14.04 -5.20
N VAL A 212 1.46 14.97 -4.73
CA VAL A 212 1.72 16.25 -5.43
C VAL A 212 2.99 16.24 -6.28
N SER A 213 3.74 15.13 -6.31
CA SER A 213 4.98 14.96 -7.06
C SER A 213 4.76 14.74 -8.55
N ASP A 214 5.83 14.46 -9.28
CA ASP A 214 5.83 14.12 -10.72
C ASP A 214 5.64 12.62 -11.00
N ILE A 215 5.49 11.77 -9.97
CA ILE A 215 5.41 10.30 -10.10
C ILE A 215 3.97 9.90 -10.45
N ALA A 216 3.60 9.88 -11.73
CA ALA A 216 2.25 9.53 -12.20
C ALA A 216 2.09 8.02 -12.38
N GLU A 217 2.29 7.28 -11.33
CA GLU A 217 2.07 5.84 -11.23
C GLU A 217 1.12 5.50 -10.08
N VAL A 218 0.64 4.26 -10.05
CA VAL A 218 0.03 3.69 -8.84
C VAL A 218 1.16 3.16 -7.97
N CYS A 219 1.29 3.70 -6.78
CA CYS A 219 2.35 3.33 -5.85
C CYS A 219 1.82 3.14 -4.42
N VAL A 220 2.63 2.50 -3.59
CA VAL A 220 2.40 2.32 -2.15
C VAL A 220 3.48 3.08 -1.40
N VAL A 221 3.07 3.96 -0.47
CA VAL A 221 4.00 4.75 0.35
C VAL A 221 3.84 4.36 1.80
N MET A 222 4.87 3.72 2.34
CA MET A 222 4.91 3.19 3.70
C MET A 222 6.30 3.36 4.31
N HIS A 223 6.43 3.28 5.64
CA HIS A 223 7.73 3.30 6.32
C HIS A 223 8.77 2.41 5.64
N GLY A 224 9.92 2.96 5.31
CA GLY A 224 11.06 2.23 4.73
C GLY A 224 11.95 1.60 5.80
N SER A 225 11.92 2.10 7.03
CA SER A 225 12.67 1.59 8.19
C SER A 225 11.79 1.48 9.44
N GLU A 226 12.34 1.01 10.56
CA GLU A 226 11.65 1.05 11.85
C GLU A 226 11.69 2.43 12.52
N SER A 227 12.48 3.37 12.00
CA SER A 227 12.63 4.73 12.50
C SER A 227 11.68 5.70 11.78
N ASP A 228 11.48 6.89 12.36
CA ASP A 228 10.69 7.96 11.73
C ASP A 228 11.62 8.83 10.85
N ASP A 229 12.29 8.22 9.87
CA ASP A 229 13.26 8.84 8.98
C ASP A 229 12.78 8.96 7.53
N LEU A 230 12.30 7.87 6.93
CA LEU A 230 11.88 7.86 5.54
C LEU A 230 10.70 6.90 5.27
N CYS A 231 9.95 7.20 4.21
CA CYS A 231 8.98 6.27 3.62
C CYS A 231 9.42 5.87 2.21
N ASP A 232 9.42 4.57 1.93
CA ASP A 232 9.67 4.06 0.60
C ASP A 232 8.46 4.27 -0.33
N ILE A 233 8.76 4.53 -1.61
CA ILE A 233 7.78 4.66 -2.69
C ILE A 233 7.85 3.37 -3.53
N HIS A 234 6.97 2.43 -3.27
CA HIS A 234 6.96 1.14 -3.95
C HIS A 234 6.04 1.17 -5.18
N ARG A 235 6.47 0.54 -6.29
CA ARG A 235 5.56 0.23 -7.39
C ARG A 235 4.47 -0.73 -6.96
N ALA A 236 3.23 -0.46 -7.35
CA ALA A 236 2.08 -1.26 -6.98
C ALA A 236 2.21 -2.75 -7.34
N THR A 237 2.87 -3.05 -8.45
CA THR A 237 3.04 -4.41 -8.99
C THR A 237 4.31 -5.13 -8.50
N LYS A 238 5.14 -4.45 -7.70
CA LYS A 238 6.38 -5.00 -7.15
C LYS A 238 6.41 -5.00 -5.62
N VAL A 239 5.37 -4.51 -4.97
CA VAL A 239 5.32 -4.39 -3.51
C VAL A 239 4.65 -5.58 -2.86
N ARG A 240 5.16 -5.99 -1.71
CA ARG A 240 4.55 -7.03 -0.85
C ARG A 240 4.66 -6.67 0.62
N LYS A 241 3.60 -6.98 1.39
CA LYS A 241 3.66 -6.94 2.85
C LYS A 241 4.45 -8.15 3.35
N MET A 242 5.66 -7.91 3.87
CA MET A 242 6.61 -8.95 4.26
C MET A 242 6.59 -9.27 5.75
N HIS A 243 5.97 -8.42 6.56
CA HIS A 243 5.88 -8.64 8.00
C HIS A 243 4.46 -8.39 8.49
N THR A 244 4.01 -9.17 9.46
CA THR A 244 2.63 -9.10 9.98
C THR A 244 2.28 -7.80 10.67
N SER A 245 3.25 -7.10 11.29
CA SER A 245 2.97 -5.98 12.19
C SER A 245 4.06 -4.90 12.31
N ARG A 246 5.23 -5.03 11.64
CA ARG A 246 6.27 -4.00 11.67
C ARG A 246 5.83 -2.78 10.88
N ARG A 247 6.30 -1.57 11.25
CA ARG A 247 6.00 -0.34 10.52
C ARG A 247 6.56 -0.40 9.10
N ASP A 248 7.77 -0.91 8.93
CA ASP A 248 8.46 -1.15 7.66
C ASP A 248 8.13 -2.51 7.05
N ALA A 249 6.86 -2.93 7.14
CA ALA A 249 6.42 -4.24 6.68
C ALA A 249 6.43 -4.40 5.16
N PHE A 250 6.33 -3.32 4.40
CA PHE A 250 6.29 -3.37 2.95
C PHE A 250 7.69 -3.38 2.36
N ARG A 251 7.88 -4.20 1.32
CA ARG A 251 9.16 -4.29 0.57
C ARG A 251 8.88 -4.43 -0.92
N SER A 252 9.72 -3.81 -1.73
CA SER A 252 9.78 -4.10 -3.17
C SER A 252 10.47 -5.44 -3.38
N ILE A 253 9.89 -6.27 -4.25
CA ILE A 253 10.40 -7.61 -4.60
C ILE A 253 10.74 -7.62 -6.08
N ASN A 254 11.90 -8.17 -6.44
CA ASN A 254 12.47 -8.15 -7.79
C ASN A 254 12.61 -6.72 -8.38
N SER A 255 12.66 -5.73 -7.53
CA SER A 255 12.86 -4.33 -7.86
C SER A 255 13.31 -3.58 -6.62
N GLU A 256 13.97 -2.45 -6.80
CA GLU A 256 14.07 -1.45 -5.74
C GLU A 256 12.77 -0.63 -5.67
N PRO A 257 12.52 0.11 -4.57
CA PRO A 257 11.52 1.16 -4.55
C PRO A 257 11.78 2.18 -5.67
N ILE A 258 10.75 2.85 -6.18
CA ILE A 258 10.91 4.00 -7.10
C ILE A 258 11.86 5.04 -6.49
N GLY A 259 11.77 5.19 -5.19
CA GLY A 259 12.55 6.10 -4.37
C GLY A 259 12.02 6.12 -2.95
N PHE A 260 12.34 7.19 -2.22
CA PHE A 260 11.83 7.42 -0.88
C PHE A 260 11.54 8.91 -0.64
N VAL A 261 10.71 9.17 0.36
CA VAL A 261 10.50 10.51 0.92
C VAL A 261 11.29 10.60 2.21
N ASP A 262 12.23 11.53 2.30
CA ASP A 262 12.83 11.93 3.57
C ASP A 262 11.79 12.67 4.41
N TYR A 263 11.44 12.14 5.57
CA TYR A 263 10.36 12.70 6.37
C TYR A 263 10.72 14.06 6.98
N LEU A 264 11.98 14.27 7.34
CA LEU A 264 12.41 15.50 8.00
C LEU A 264 12.47 16.68 7.03
N THR A 265 12.97 16.45 5.81
CA THR A 265 13.09 17.49 4.78
C THR A 265 11.86 17.58 3.89
N GLY A 266 11.10 16.48 3.76
CA GLY A 266 10.01 16.33 2.82
C GLY A 266 10.46 16.19 1.36
N GLU A 267 11.75 15.97 1.12
CA GLU A 267 12.32 15.76 -0.22
C GLU A 267 12.07 14.34 -0.72
N ILE A 268 11.86 14.22 -2.03
CA ILE A 268 11.70 12.92 -2.71
C ILE A 268 13.00 12.61 -3.45
N HIS A 269 13.58 11.46 -3.12
CA HIS A 269 14.76 10.90 -3.78
C HIS A 269 14.35 9.70 -4.61
N THR A 270 14.64 9.70 -5.92
CA THR A 270 14.25 8.61 -6.83
C THR A 270 15.46 7.78 -7.25
N HIS A 271 15.30 6.46 -7.32
CA HIS A 271 16.31 5.50 -7.74
C HIS A 271 16.01 4.91 -9.12
N LEU A 272 14.73 4.81 -9.47
CA LEU A 272 14.27 4.21 -10.71
C LEU A 272 13.63 5.26 -11.62
N GLU A 273 13.63 4.97 -12.91
CA GLU A 273 12.77 5.69 -13.86
C GLU A 273 11.30 5.43 -13.55
N TYR A 274 10.47 6.44 -13.72
CA TYR A 274 9.04 6.39 -13.46
C TYR A 274 8.26 7.16 -14.53
N THR A 275 6.97 6.87 -14.62
CA THR A 275 6.05 7.59 -15.49
C THR A 275 5.81 9.01 -14.96
N LYS A 276 6.17 10.01 -15.74
CA LYS A 276 6.00 11.42 -15.35
C LYS A 276 4.55 11.87 -15.49
N ARG A 277 4.20 12.88 -14.70
CA ARG A 277 2.90 13.54 -14.73
C ARG A 277 2.54 13.96 -16.16
N SER A 278 1.29 13.76 -16.54
CA SER A 278 0.76 14.08 -17.87
C SER A 278 1.40 13.36 -19.04
N SER A 279 2.22 12.31 -18.82
CA SER A 279 2.74 11.45 -19.88
C SER A 279 1.62 10.67 -20.60
N HIS A 280 0.49 10.48 -19.92
CA HIS A 280 -0.66 9.76 -20.44
C HIS A 280 -1.96 10.53 -20.18
N GLN A 281 -2.98 10.23 -20.99
CA GLN A 281 -4.34 10.59 -20.63
C GLN A 281 -4.94 9.53 -19.69
N LEU A 282 -5.92 9.95 -18.90
CA LEU A 282 -6.67 9.04 -18.05
C LEU A 282 -7.44 8.01 -18.89
N GLU A 283 -7.17 6.76 -18.62
CA GLU A 283 -7.87 5.63 -19.25
C GLU A 283 -8.27 4.59 -18.20
N LEU A 284 -9.53 4.14 -18.24
CA LEU A 284 -9.98 2.98 -17.48
C LEU A 284 -10.04 1.76 -18.40
N ARG A 285 -9.46 0.64 -17.97
CA ARG A 285 -9.28 -0.57 -18.77
C ARG A 285 -9.98 -1.77 -18.15
N GLY A 286 -11.09 -2.18 -18.72
CA GLY A 286 -11.76 -3.42 -18.39
C GLY A 286 -12.34 -3.50 -16.97
N GLY A 287 -12.07 -4.58 -16.32
CA GLY A 287 -12.51 -4.97 -14.99
C GLY A 287 -11.79 -6.26 -14.60
N PHE A 288 -12.44 -7.15 -13.82
CA PHE A 288 -11.81 -8.38 -13.35
C PHE A 288 -12.74 -9.58 -13.50
N GLU A 289 -12.21 -10.73 -13.92
CA GLU A 289 -12.87 -12.04 -13.84
C GLU A 289 -12.60 -12.62 -12.44
N PRO A 290 -13.61 -12.76 -11.58
CA PRO A 290 -13.39 -13.19 -10.20
C PRO A 290 -13.08 -14.69 -10.09
N LYS A 291 -13.45 -15.49 -11.09
CA LYS A 291 -13.23 -16.96 -11.06
C LYS A 291 -11.82 -17.31 -11.53
N CYS A 292 -10.82 -16.83 -10.81
CA CYS A 292 -9.41 -17.22 -10.94
C CYS A 292 -8.91 -17.75 -9.61
N ALA A 293 -8.04 -18.77 -9.64
CA ALA A 293 -7.47 -19.39 -8.45
C ALA A 293 -5.96 -19.19 -8.36
N LEU A 294 -5.45 -19.02 -7.13
CA LEU A 294 -4.03 -19.10 -6.81
C LEU A 294 -3.81 -20.39 -6.02
N VAL A 295 -3.00 -21.28 -6.55
CA VAL A 295 -2.76 -22.63 -6.00
C VAL A 295 -1.29 -22.77 -5.64
N LYS A 296 -1.01 -23.01 -4.37
CA LYS A 296 0.34 -23.29 -3.90
C LYS A 296 0.65 -24.79 -4.01
N PHE A 297 1.65 -25.15 -4.81
CA PHE A 297 2.15 -26.50 -4.87
C PHE A 297 2.90 -26.86 -3.58
N THR A 298 2.64 -28.05 -3.03
CA THR A 298 3.41 -28.62 -1.93
C THR A 298 3.81 -30.06 -2.25
N PRO A 299 4.92 -30.58 -1.73
CA PRO A 299 5.28 -31.98 -1.93
C PRO A 299 4.17 -32.94 -1.51
N GLY A 300 3.77 -33.85 -2.40
CA GLY A 300 2.67 -34.79 -2.18
C GLY A 300 1.26 -34.20 -2.36
N ALA A 301 1.11 -32.95 -2.77
CA ALA A 301 -0.20 -32.39 -3.07
C ALA A 301 -0.82 -33.05 -4.30
N SER A 302 -2.10 -33.47 -4.20
CA SER A 302 -2.83 -34.02 -5.34
C SER A 302 -3.11 -32.96 -6.39
N PRO A 303 -2.92 -33.24 -7.69
CA PRO A 303 -3.31 -32.35 -8.77
C PRO A 303 -4.84 -32.26 -8.93
N ASP A 304 -5.64 -33.01 -8.21
CA ASP A 304 -7.12 -32.97 -8.26
C ASP A 304 -7.69 -31.63 -7.87
N ILE A 305 -6.91 -30.80 -7.18
CA ILE A 305 -7.29 -29.40 -6.90
C ILE A 305 -7.57 -28.61 -8.18
N ILE A 306 -6.82 -28.87 -9.27
CA ILE A 306 -7.07 -28.27 -10.58
C ILE A 306 -8.42 -28.73 -11.12
N SER A 307 -8.71 -30.05 -11.04
CA SER A 307 -10.01 -30.57 -11.45
C SER A 307 -11.16 -29.90 -10.71
N TYR A 308 -11.02 -29.71 -9.39
CA TYR A 308 -12.03 -29.03 -8.59
C TYR A 308 -12.33 -27.62 -9.13
N TYR A 309 -11.30 -26.84 -9.43
CA TYR A 309 -11.48 -25.49 -9.98
C TYR A 309 -12.12 -25.51 -11.38
N LEU A 310 -11.73 -26.44 -12.23
CA LEU A 310 -12.32 -26.60 -13.56
C LEU A 310 -13.81 -26.93 -13.46
N ASP A 311 -14.17 -27.91 -12.63
CA ASP A 311 -15.54 -28.35 -12.42
C ASP A 311 -16.41 -27.26 -11.75
N ALA A 312 -15.80 -26.39 -10.92
CA ALA A 312 -16.44 -25.20 -10.33
C ALA A 312 -16.54 -24.02 -11.31
N GLY A 313 -16.06 -24.17 -12.54
CA GLY A 313 -16.17 -23.17 -13.62
C GLY A 313 -15.20 -22.00 -13.47
N TYR A 314 -14.03 -22.22 -12.86
CA TYR A 314 -12.96 -21.23 -12.83
C TYR A 314 -12.41 -21.02 -14.23
N LYS A 315 -11.98 -19.77 -14.50
CA LYS A 315 -11.58 -19.29 -15.80
C LYS A 315 -10.06 -19.14 -15.98
N GLY A 316 -9.32 -19.17 -14.86
CA GLY A 316 -7.87 -19.09 -14.86
C GLY A 316 -7.28 -19.64 -13.57
N ILE A 317 -6.04 -20.12 -13.65
CA ILE A 317 -5.31 -20.70 -12.52
C ILE A 317 -3.89 -20.14 -12.53
N VAL A 318 -3.45 -19.67 -11.37
CA VAL A 318 -2.03 -19.35 -11.10
C VAL A 318 -1.50 -20.43 -10.17
N ILE A 319 -0.36 -21.02 -10.50
CA ILE A 319 0.31 -22.02 -9.66
C ILE A 319 1.60 -21.41 -9.11
N GLU A 320 1.74 -21.40 -7.78
CA GLU A 320 3.02 -21.16 -7.11
C GLU A 320 3.84 -22.46 -7.09
N GLY A 321 4.71 -22.66 -8.07
CA GLY A 321 5.63 -23.78 -8.13
C GLY A 321 6.87 -23.58 -7.26
N THR A 322 7.70 -24.59 -7.13
CA THR A 322 8.95 -24.54 -6.37
C THR A 322 10.13 -24.09 -7.23
N GLY A 323 11.08 -23.37 -6.63
CA GLY A 323 12.30 -22.95 -7.30
C GLY A 323 12.02 -22.15 -8.57
N LEU A 324 12.40 -22.67 -9.72
CA LEU A 324 12.18 -22.05 -11.03
C LEU A 324 10.71 -22.15 -11.54
N GLY A 325 9.77 -22.56 -10.71
CA GLY A 325 8.35 -22.68 -11.07
C GLY A 325 7.84 -24.11 -11.12
N HIS A 326 8.62 -25.12 -10.74
CA HIS A 326 8.28 -26.52 -10.97
C HIS A 326 7.23 -27.08 -10.01
N VAL A 327 6.44 -27.99 -10.54
CA VAL A 327 5.54 -28.89 -9.81
C VAL A 327 5.94 -30.36 -10.07
N SER A 328 5.32 -31.34 -9.41
CA SER A 328 5.58 -32.76 -9.73
C SER A 328 5.02 -33.13 -11.11
N SER A 329 5.63 -34.13 -11.76
CA SER A 329 5.19 -34.61 -13.08
C SER A 329 3.73 -35.04 -13.13
N GLU A 330 3.16 -35.45 -12.00
CA GLU A 330 1.74 -35.81 -11.86
C GLU A 330 0.78 -34.65 -12.10
N TRP A 331 1.26 -33.39 -11.98
CA TRP A 331 0.45 -32.20 -12.23
C TRP A 331 0.34 -31.86 -13.72
N VAL A 332 1.31 -32.29 -14.54
CA VAL A 332 1.37 -31.95 -15.97
C VAL A 332 0.10 -32.34 -16.72
N PRO A 333 -0.48 -33.57 -16.56
CA PRO A 333 -1.73 -33.90 -17.23
C PRO A 333 -2.93 -33.03 -16.84
N MET A 334 -2.95 -32.51 -15.61
CA MET A 334 -4.02 -31.60 -15.18
C MET A 334 -3.84 -30.18 -15.72
N ILE A 335 -2.61 -29.74 -15.88
CA ILE A 335 -2.28 -28.50 -16.59
C ILE A 335 -2.75 -28.60 -18.04
N GLU A 336 -2.43 -29.71 -18.73
CA GLU A 336 -2.86 -29.96 -20.10
C GLU A 336 -4.40 -30.03 -20.24
N ARG A 337 -5.07 -30.66 -19.28
CA ARG A 337 -6.55 -30.68 -19.22
C ARG A 337 -7.10 -29.25 -19.13
N ALA A 338 -6.56 -28.42 -18.23
CA ALA A 338 -7.01 -27.04 -18.06
C ALA A 338 -6.84 -26.21 -19.34
N THR A 339 -5.66 -26.27 -19.95
CA THR A 339 -5.36 -25.50 -21.18
C THR A 339 -6.17 -25.99 -22.38
N THR A 340 -6.44 -27.31 -22.49
CA THR A 340 -7.34 -27.89 -23.51
C THR A 340 -8.79 -27.40 -23.34
N MET A 341 -9.21 -27.09 -22.10
CA MET A 341 -10.51 -26.47 -21.80
C MET A 341 -10.51 -24.95 -21.93
N ASN A 342 -9.47 -24.36 -22.51
CA ASN A 342 -9.25 -22.92 -22.64
C ASN A 342 -9.16 -22.18 -21.28
N VAL A 343 -8.71 -22.87 -20.24
CA VAL A 343 -8.43 -22.27 -18.94
C VAL A 343 -6.92 -22.04 -18.83
N PRO A 344 -6.41 -20.80 -18.95
CA PRO A 344 -4.98 -20.52 -18.86
C PRO A 344 -4.43 -20.88 -17.48
N VAL A 345 -3.25 -21.49 -17.50
CA VAL A 345 -2.47 -21.83 -16.29
C VAL A 345 -1.18 -21.02 -16.33
N VAL A 346 -1.01 -20.13 -15.36
CA VAL A 346 0.19 -19.30 -15.20
C VAL A 346 1.05 -19.86 -14.08
N ILE A 347 2.33 -20.02 -14.35
CA ILE A 347 3.30 -20.54 -13.38
C ILE A 347 4.07 -19.37 -12.74
N THR A 348 4.09 -19.34 -11.43
CA THR A 348 4.90 -18.43 -10.60
C THR A 348 5.77 -19.22 -9.64
N SER A 349 6.60 -18.57 -8.87
CA SER A 349 7.47 -19.23 -7.89
C SER A 349 7.05 -18.93 -6.45
N GLN A 350 7.24 -19.90 -5.57
CA GLN A 350 7.20 -19.72 -4.11
C GLN A 350 8.43 -18.94 -3.60
N CYS A 351 9.50 -18.88 -4.40
CA CYS A 351 10.63 -18.01 -4.12
C CYS A 351 10.21 -16.57 -4.39
N LEU A 352 10.44 -15.70 -3.40
CA LEU A 352 10.06 -14.28 -3.52
C LEU A 352 10.93 -13.54 -4.53
N TYR A 353 12.19 -13.91 -4.63
CA TYR A 353 13.17 -13.31 -5.52
C TYR A 353 13.53 -14.25 -6.64
N GLY A 354 13.79 -13.67 -7.80
CA GLY A 354 14.17 -14.40 -9.00
C GLY A 354 13.03 -14.51 -10.01
N ARG A 355 13.17 -15.44 -10.93
CA ARG A 355 12.32 -15.58 -12.10
C ARG A 355 11.97 -17.05 -12.33
N VAL A 356 10.77 -17.31 -12.81
CA VAL A 356 10.38 -18.60 -13.37
C VAL A 356 11.19 -18.89 -14.63
N CYS A 357 11.66 -20.13 -14.76
CA CYS A 357 12.32 -20.61 -15.98
C CYS A 357 12.03 -22.11 -16.17
N ASP A 358 11.00 -22.42 -16.89
CA ASP A 358 10.54 -23.79 -17.14
C ASP A 358 11.29 -24.51 -18.28
N ARG A 359 12.37 -23.89 -18.80
CA ARG A 359 13.15 -24.43 -19.93
C ARG A 359 14.37 -25.24 -19.51
N VAL A 360 14.74 -25.21 -18.23
CA VAL A 360 15.97 -25.82 -17.70
C VAL A 360 15.80 -27.32 -17.48
N TYR A 361 14.70 -27.74 -16.86
CA TYR A 361 14.45 -29.13 -16.49
C TYR A 361 13.31 -29.75 -17.32
N ASP A 362 13.29 -31.09 -17.39
CA ASP A 362 12.31 -31.81 -18.22
C ASP A 362 10.87 -31.55 -17.79
N THR A 363 10.60 -31.55 -16.48
CA THR A 363 9.24 -31.25 -15.96
C THR A 363 8.76 -29.87 -16.37
N GLY A 364 9.63 -28.85 -16.32
CA GLY A 364 9.28 -27.50 -16.78
C GLY A 364 8.93 -27.48 -18.27
N ARG A 365 9.75 -28.16 -19.10
CA ARG A 365 9.46 -28.29 -20.54
C ARG A 365 8.15 -29.00 -20.83
N ASP A 366 7.80 -30.00 -20.02
CA ASP A 366 6.54 -30.71 -20.17
C ASP A 366 5.35 -29.84 -19.75
N MET A 367 5.50 -28.99 -18.72
CA MET A 367 4.52 -27.98 -18.35
C MET A 367 4.28 -26.98 -19.49
N LEU A 368 5.37 -26.51 -20.15
CA LEU A 368 5.25 -25.61 -21.30
C LEU A 368 4.57 -26.30 -22.49
N LYS A 369 4.86 -27.58 -22.78
CA LYS A 369 4.18 -28.35 -23.82
C LYS A 369 2.69 -28.55 -23.49
N ALA A 370 2.36 -28.70 -22.19
CA ALA A 370 0.99 -28.75 -21.69
C ALA A 370 0.26 -27.38 -21.78
N GLY A 371 0.92 -26.32 -22.27
CA GLY A 371 0.33 -25.01 -22.50
C GLY A 371 0.44 -24.04 -21.34
N ALA A 372 1.23 -24.33 -20.30
CA ALA A 372 1.48 -23.41 -19.20
C ALA A 372 2.15 -22.10 -19.69
N ILE A 373 1.87 -21.00 -19.00
CA ILE A 373 2.40 -19.67 -19.25
C ILE A 373 3.41 -19.33 -18.16
N GLU A 374 4.64 -18.99 -18.53
CA GLU A 374 5.64 -18.52 -17.56
C GLU A 374 5.22 -17.16 -17.02
N GLY A 375 5.13 -17.03 -15.69
CA GLY A 375 4.79 -15.78 -14.97
C GLY A 375 5.98 -14.86 -14.80
N GLU A 376 7.14 -15.21 -15.35
CA GLU A 376 8.37 -14.44 -15.31
C GLU A 376 8.80 -14.15 -13.86
N ASP A 377 9.05 -12.88 -13.51
CA ASP A 377 9.40 -12.43 -12.17
C ASP A 377 8.21 -11.79 -11.41
N MET A 378 6.99 -12.01 -11.88
CA MET A 378 5.78 -11.54 -11.19
C MET A 378 5.61 -12.23 -9.86
N LEU A 379 5.21 -11.46 -8.84
CA LEU A 379 4.68 -12.00 -7.60
C LEU A 379 3.40 -12.82 -7.89
N PRO A 380 3.17 -13.94 -7.20
CA PRO A 380 1.98 -14.79 -7.42
C PRO A 380 0.65 -14.02 -7.34
N GLU A 381 0.53 -13.13 -6.36
CA GLU A 381 -0.65 -12.27 -6.19
C GLU A 381 -0.83 -11.28 -7.34
N VAL A 382 0.26 -10.75 -7.89
CA VAL A 382 0.22 -9.85 -9.06
C VAL A 382 -0.14 -10.62 -10.31
N ALA A 383 0.40 -11.80 -10.51
CA ALA A 383 0.03 -12.69 -11.61
C ALA A 383 -1.45 -13.07 -11.57
N LEU A 384 -2.01 -13.34 -10.37
CA LEU A 384 -3.43 -13.58 -10.18
C LEU A 384 -4.28 -12.38 -10.62
N VAL A 385 -3.95 -11.19 -10.12
CA VAL A 385 -4.70 -9.96 -10.46
C VAL A 385 -4.60 -9.66 -11.95
N LYS A 386 -3.42 -9.83 -12.55
CA LYS A 386 -3.20 -9.64 -13.99
C LYS A 386 -4.02 -10.63 -14.82
N LEU A 387 -4.07 -11.91 -14.39
CA LEU A 387 -4.88 -12.94 -15.07
C LEU A 387 -6.37 -12.63 -14.98
N MET A 388 -6.88 -12.22 -13.81
CA MET A 388 -8.26 -11.77 -13.64
C MET A 388 -8.61 -10.60 -14.59
N TRP A 389 -7.69 -9.64 -14.71
CA TRP A 389 -7.84 -8.50 -15.60
C TRP A 389 -7.78 -8.89 -17.07
N ALA A 390 -6.81 -9.74 -17.48
CA ALA A 390 -6.66 -10.19 -18.86
C ALA A 390 -7.88 -11.00 -19.33
N LEU A 391 -8.41 -11.88 -18.49
CA LEU A 391 -9.60 -12.68 -18.76
C LEU A 391 -10.89 -11.85 -18.85
N LYS A 392 -10.93 -10.70 -18.20
CA LYS A 392 -12.05 -9.76 -18.38
C LYS A 392 -12.01 -9.01 -19.69
N LEU A 393 -10.81 -8.83 -20.27
CA LEU A 393 -10.62 -8.15 -21.56
C LEU A 393 -10.80 -9.09 -22.75
N SER A 394 -10.47 -10.38 -22.60
CA SER A 394 -10.56 -11.36 -23.68
C SER A 394 -10.74 -12.77 -23.11
N ASP A 395 -11.56 -13.56 -23.77
CA ASP A 395 -11.72 -15.01 -23.56
C ASP A 395 -10.88 -15.85 -24.55
N GLU A 396 -10.19 -15.20 -25.48
CA GLU A 396 -9.29 -15.84 -26.45
C GLU A 396 -7.95 -16.23 -25.77
N PRO A 397 -7.59 -17.55 -25.71
CA PRO A 397 -6.42 -18.03 -24.97
C PRO A 397 -5.10 -17.40 -25.41
N ASP A 398 -4.88 -17.25 -26.73
CA ASP A 398 -3.64 -16.65 -27.25
C ASP A 398 -3.51 -15.16 -26.90
N THR A 399 -4.63 -14.45 -26.87
CA THR A 399 -4.67 -13.04 -26.45
C THR A 399 -4.35 -12.93 -24.96
N VAL A 400 -4.94 -13.77 -24.12
CA VAL A 400 -4.67 -13.80 -22.69
C VAL A 400 -3.19 -14.16 -22.44
N LYS A 401 -2.66 -15.20 -23.11
CA LYS A 401 -1.26 -15.58 -23.05
C LYS A 401 -0.33 -14.40 -23.41
N LYS A 402 -0.62 -13.71 -24.52
CA LYS A 402 0.13 -12.52 -24.92
C LYS A 402 0.10 -11.43 -23.87
N MET A 403 -1.08 -11.13 -23.30
CA MET A 403 -1.21 -10.13 -22.24
C MET A 403 -0.42 -10.52 -20.99
N MET A 404 -0.45 -11.81 -20.59
CA MET A 404 0.32 -12.28 -19.44
C MET A 404 1.83 -12.13 -19.61
N SER A 405 2.35 -12.26 -20.83
CA SER A 405 3.78 -12.13 -21.16
C SER A 405 4.22 -10.69 -21.46
N GLN A 406 3.31 -9.73 -21.58
CA GLN A 406 3.64 -8.31 -21.80
C GLN A 406 3.81 -7.58 -20.47
N ASN A 407 4.83 -6.72 -20.38
CA ASN A 407 4.97 -5.75 -19.29
C ASN A 407 4.00 -4.59 -19.49
N ILE A 408 3.01 -4.44 -18.62
CA ILE A 408 1.90 -3.48 -18.75
C ILE A 408 2.00 -2.36 -17.71
N ALA A 409 2.37 -2.73 -16.48
CA ALA A 409 2.42 -1.85 -15.32
C ALA A 409 3.70 -2.07 -14.50
N PHE A 410 4.81 -2.35 -15.18
CA PHE A 410 6.12 -2.67 -14.59
C PHE A 410 6.16 -3.93 -13.73
N GLU A 411 5.23 -4.86 -13.95
CA GLU A 411 5.16 -6.13 -13.22
C GLU A 411 6.21 -7.16 -13.69
N ILE A 412 6.76 -6.99 -14.88
CA ILE A 412 7.77 -7.87 -15.47
C ILE A 412 9.04 -7.06 -15.75
N ASN A 413 10.17 -7.52 -15.26
CA ASN A 413 11.48 -6.97 -15.60
C ASN A 413 12.08 -7.72 -16.79
N ASP A 414 12.90 -7.04 -17.61
CA ASP A 414 13.60 -7.65 -18.75
C ASP A 414 14.62 -8.70 -18.28
N ARG A 415 15.18 -8.52 -17.08
CA ARG A 415 16.15 -9.44 -16.44
C ARG A 415 15.97 -9.42 -14.93
N SER A 416 16.38 -10.51 -14.26
CA SER A 416 16.45 -10.54 -12.80
C SER A 416 17.48 -9.52 -12.31
N LEU A 417 17.15 -8.81 -11.22
CA LEU A 417 18.11 -8.00 -10.48
C LEU A 417 18.95 -8.94 -9.60
N GLU A 418 20.22 -8.60 -9.41
CA GLU A 418 21.14 -9.31 -8.51
C GLU A 418 20.81 -9.02 -7.04
#